data_2955063a87e354a5a54475f68154dd1e
#
_entry.id   2955063a87e354a5a54475f68154dd1e
#
_cell.length_a   1.000
_cell.length_b   1.000
_cell.length_c   1.000
_cell.angle_alpha   90.00
_cell.angle_beta   90.00
_cell.angle_gamma   90.00
#
_symmetry.space_group_name_H-M   'P 1'
#
loop_
_entity.id
_entity.type
_entity.pdbx_description
1 polymer ?
#
loop_
_entity_poly.entity_id
_entity_poly.type
_entity_poly.pdbx_seq_one_letter_code
_entity_poly.pdbx_strand_id
1 'polypeptide(L)'
;MIRLKPQLVADWPKLAWVARLPSGADELEVLHGPMVEVADDWIAEAVWAGDFAKGAFDQTDLVFGSGLRIRADRATFVSAGTAMDRLWHCTRTGRHFVSNSLPALLAVAQLCLRDDYPSYREDIETVEYSGIRSCVKAIPTTTVDVNVLYFSDLVYDGHELKEVDKPGISRTFRTFSDYFDFLTSTARQLSHNMRFGARANEVRPLVGISSGYDSCATAVVAKYAGCTEAVSIANSTSLWRGCDSGEAIADRLGMSCRVYRHRRENYRLEESIWAAAGRAGGLNFTLFDYPEPLCAFFCGSYGDTVWDRTPHDLSEPAGNFDCLLGEFRVLQGIFNCVVPWWGVRQAQQIHAINSLEEMDPWTLHSDYDRPIARRIVEEAGVPRGTFATIKRNTSANDALLWPFTRRAQDSFASYLRRRGVYAPPRWAIGPLRAFSRAGNLLYQNAVRPLGWRKWWRPWLTSRSRELLFQWANHELKKRYREGLAGANLRSAAHREAVQA
;
A
#
# COMPACT_ATOMS: atom_id res chain seq x y z
N MET A 1 -18.26 -23.48 17.88
CA MET A 1 -16.82 -23.31 17.54
C MET A 1 -16.71 -22.91 16.08
N ILE A 2 -16.15 -21.74 15.79
CA ILE A 2 -16.00 -21.22 14.42
C ILE A 2 -15.02 -22.10 13.65
N ARG A 3 -15.41 -22.60 12.45
CA ARG A 3 -14.56 -23.40 11.56
C ARG A 3 -14.23 -22.62 10.30
N LEU A 4 -12.98 -22.63 9.91
CA LEU A 4 -12.52 -22.06 8.66
C LEU A 4 -12.87 -22.98 7.48
N LYS A 5 -13.46 -22.40 6.42
CA LYS A 5 -13.77 -23.09 5.18
C LYS A 5 -13.15 -22.34 3.99
N PRO A 6 -11.87 -22.59 3.71
CA PRO A 6 -11.20 -21.95 2.59
C PRO A 6 -11.69 -22.51 1.26
N GLN A 7 -11.82 -21.64 0.26
CA GLN A 7 -12.16 -21.99 -1.10
C GLN A 7 -11.24 -21.28 -2.07
N LEU A 8 -10.40 -22.04 -2.77
CA LEU A 8 -9.52 -21.52 -3.79
C LEU A 8 -10.30 -21.05 -5.03
N VAL A 9 -10.03 -19.81 -5.45
CA VAL A 9 -10.46 -19.26 -6.73
C VAL A 9 -9.21 -19.02 -7.59
N ALA A 10 -8.85 -20.03 -8.38
CA ALA A 10 -7.55 -20.05 -9.09
C ALA A 10 -7.31 -18.87 -10.04
N ASP A 11 -8.39 -18.29 -10.60
CA ASP A 11 -8.31 -17.15 -11.53
C ASP A 11 -8.33 -15.79 -10.81
N TRP A 12 -8.36 -15.79 -9.48
CA TRP A 12 -8.27 -14.55 -8.72
C TRP A 12 -6.83 -14.01 -8.66
N PRO A 13 -6.67 -12.70 -8.37
CA PRO A 13 -5.38 -12.13 -8.00
C PRO A 13 -4.68 -12.94 -6.90
N LYS A 14 -3.35 -13.06 -6.99
CA LYS A 14 -2.51 -13.93 -6.15
C LYS A 14 -2.87 -13.89 -4.66
N LEU A 15 -3.00 -12.69 -4.10
CA LEU A 15 -3.16 -12.46 -2.66
C LEU A 15 -4.58 -12.03 -2.25
N ALA A 16 -5.55 -12.01 -3.18
CA ALA A 16 -6.90 -11.57 -2.85
C ALA A 16 -7.62 -12.58 -1.95
N TRP A 17 -8.39 -12.08 -0.98
CA TRP A 17 -9.31 -12.91 -0.21
C TRP A 17 -10.56 -12.12 0.20
N VAL A 18 -11.67 -12.86 0.36
CA VAL A 18 -12.94 -12.35 0.89
C VAL A 18 -13.53 -13.39 1.84
N ALA A 19 -13.73 -13.00 3.09
CA ALA A 19 -14.44 -13.79 4.07
C ALA A 19 -15.94 -13.46 4.04
N ARG A 20 -16.77 -14.47 4.21
CA ARG A 20 -18.22 -14.40 4.36
C ARG A 20 -18.61 -15.04 5.70
N LEU A 21 -19.31 -14.29 6.53
CA LEU A 21 -19.71 -14.70 7.85
C LEU A 21 -21.25 -14.59 7.94
N PRO A 22 -21.99 -15.68 7.83
CA PRO A 22 -23.42 -15.66 8.14
C PRO A 22 -23.59 -15.42 9.65
N SER A 23 -24.49 -14.55 10.03
CA SER A 23 -24.79 -14.32 11.45
C SER A 23 -25.28 -15.62 12.10
N GLY A 24 -24.65 -16.00 13.21
CA GLY A 24 -24.99 -17.20 13.95
C GLY A 24 -24.51 -18.54 13.34
N ALA A 25 -23.66 -18.51 12.31
CA ALA A 25 -23.12 -19.73 11.74
C ALA A 25 -21.74 -20.09 12.34
N ASP A 26 -21.51 -21.38 12.51
CA ASP A 26 -20.23 -21.95 12.95
C ASP A 26 -19.18 -22.03 11.82
N GLU A 27 -19.56 -21.80 10.56
CA GLU A 27 -18.67 -21.88 9.40
C GLU A 27 -18.35 -20.47 8.88
N LEU A 28 -17.06 -20.20 8.73
CA LEU A 28 -16.51 -19.00 8.14
C LEU A 28 -15.93 -19.35 6.77
N GLU A 29 -16.66 -19.00 5.71
CA GLU A 29 -16.22 -19.24 4.33
C GLU A 29 -15.22 -18.15 3.89
N VAL A 30 -14.09 -18.56 3.29
CA VAL A 30 -13.11 -17.63 2.73
C VAL A 30 -12.77 -18.02 1.30
N LEU A 31 -13.16 -17.17 0.36
CA LEU A 31 -12.71 -17.23 -1.03
C LEU A 31 -11.32 -16.61 -1.12
N HIS A 32 -10.37 -17.26 -1.75
CA HIS A 32 -9.01 -16.76 -1.81
C HIS A 32 -8.29 -17.07 -3.13
N GLY A 33 -7.31 -16.23 -3.47
CA GLY A 33 -6.40 -16.43 -4.59
C GLY A 33 -5.32 -17.48 -4.32
N PRO A 34 -4.56 -17.86 -5.37
CA PRO A 34 -3.70 -19.05 -5.32
C PRO A 34 -2.46 -18.93 -4.43
N MET A 35 -2.07 -17.73 -4.00
CA MET A 35 -0.86 -17.52 -3.19
C MET A 35 -1.16 -17.09 -1.74
N VAL A 36 -2.43 -17.18 -1.33
CA VAL A 36 -2.80 -16.99 0.08
C VAL A 36 -2.44 -18.26 0.84
N GLU A 37 -1.70 -18.13 1.93
CA GLU A 37 -1.35 -19.23 2.83
C GLU A 37 -2.58 -19.66 3.61
N VAL A 38 -2.78 -20.99 3.72
CA VAL A 38 -3.96 -21.59 4.38
C VAL A 38 -3.50 -22.65 5.37
N ALA A 39 -4.00 -22.57 6.59
CA ALA A 39 -3.86 -23.56 7.64
C ALA A 39 -5.24 -23.89 8.24
N ASP A 40 -5.28 -24.79 9.21
CA ASP A 40 -6.56 -25.26 9.80
C ASP A 40 -7.36 -24.15 10.48
N ASP A 41 -6.64 -23.19 11.10
CA ASP A 41 -7.22 -22.14 11.92
C ASP A 41 -6.80 -20.72 11.51
N TRP A 42 -6.14 -20.55 10.35
CA TRP A 42 -5.82 -19.25 9.80
C TRP A 42 -5.62 -19.27 8.29
N ILE A 43 -5.83 -18.11 7.70
CA ILE A 43 -5.32 -17.76 6.38
C ILE A 43 -4.52 -16.46 6.46
N ALA A 44 -3.48 -16.33 5.66
CA ALA A 44 -2.73 -15.07 5.57
C ALA A 44 -2.15 -14.83 4.19
N GLU A 45 -2.18 -13.60 3.76
CA GLU A 45 -1.35 -13.05 2.71
C GLU A 45 -0.44 -12.01 3.36
N ALA A 46 0.59 -12.48 4.08
CA ALA A 46 1.44 -11.59 4.87
C ALA A 46 2.82 -12.18 5.16
N VAL A 47 3.74 -11.26 5.50
CA VAL A 47 4.95 -11.53 6.28
C VAL A 47 4.87 -10.75 7.59
N TRP A 48 5.40 -11.30 8.69
CA TRP A 48 5.33 -10.66 10.01
C TRP A 48 6.57 -10.92 10.85
N ALA A 49 6.82 -10.02 11.79
CA ALA A 49 7.88 -10.21 12.78
C ALA A 49 7.47 -11.27 13.80
N GLY A 50 7.85 -12.52 13.55
CA GLY A 50 7.52 -13.68 14.38
C GLY A 50 7.66 -14.99 13.62
N ASP A 51 7.48 -16.10 14.37
CA ASP A 51 7.55 -17.45 13.83
C ASP A 51 6.35 -17.76 12.94
N PHE A 52 6.61 -18.18 11.70
CA PHE A 52 5.57 -18.53 10.73
C PHE A 52 4.72 -19.71 11.21
N ALA A 53 5.35 -20.75 11.78
CA ALA A 53 4.64 -21.96 12.20
C ALA A 53 3.55 -21.70 13.23
N LYS A 54 3.72 -20.68 14.07
CA LYS A 54 2.74 -20.32 15.10
C LYS A 54 1.52 -19.58 14.54
N GLY A 55 1.60 -19.06 13.30
CA GLY A 55 0.54 -18.24 12.72
C GLY A 55 0.13 -17.06 13.62
N ALA A 56 1.07 -16.48 14.38
CA ALA A 56 0.80 -15.52 15.44
C ALA A 56 0.84 -14.05 14.93
N PHE A 57 0.43 -13.83 13.66
CA PHE A 57 0.36 -12.50 13.06
C PHE A 57 -0.71 -11.60 13.72
N ASP A 58 -1.64 -12.18 14.43
CA ASP A 58 -2.65 -11.49 15.25
C ASP A 58 -2.08 -10.96 16.59
N GLN A 59 -0.82 -11.26 16.93
CA GLN A 59 -0.16 -10.89 18.18
C GLN A 59 0.95 -9.85 17.98
N THR A 60 1.06 -9.26 16.80
CA THR A 60 2.06 -8.25 16.47
C THR A 60 1.45 -7.10 15.67
N ASP A 61 2.01 -5.90 15.82
CA ASP A 61 1.73 -4.75 14.97
C ASP A 61 2.69 -4.66 13.77
N LEU A 62 3.67 -5.57 13.68
CA LEU A 62 4.65 -5.68 12.60
C LEU A 62 4.24 -6.78 11.62
N VAL A 63 3.10 -6.58 10.97
CA VAL A 63 2.54 -7.47 9.93
C VAL A 63 2.39 -6.69 8.64
N PHE A 64 2.87 -7.24 7.52
CA PHE A 64 2.83 -6.62 6.19
C PHE A 64 2.03 -7.53 5.26
N GLY A 65 0.84 -7.09 4.89
CA GLY A 65 -0.24 -7.86 4.34
C GLY A 65 -1.39 -8.00 5.33
N SER A 66 -2.21 -9.02 5.20
CA SER A 66 -3.39 -9.24 6.05
C SER A 66 -3.74 -10.72 6.19
N GLY A 67 -4.68 -11.01 7.07
CA GLY A 67 -5.13 -12.38 7.26
C GLY A 67 -6.30 -12.52 8.22
N LEU A 68 -6.65 -13.77 8.48
CA LEU A 68 -7.67 -14.17 9.42
C LEU A 68 -7.10 -15.23 10.34
N ARG A 69 -7.23 -15.05 11.65
CA ARG A 69 -6.85 -16.03 12.68
C ARG A 69 -8.05 -16.42 13.53
N ILE A 70 -8.27 -17.74 13.70
CA ILE A 70 -9.28 -18.27 14.62
C ILE A 70 -8.60 -18.74 15.89
N ARG A 71 -9.07 -18.24 17.04
CA ARG A 71 -8.63 -18.69 18.38
C ARG A 71 -9.87 -18.91 19.25
N ALA A 72 -10.00 -20.10 19.82
CA ALA A 72 -11.21 -20.49 20.54
C ALA A 72 -12.48 -20.24 19.67
N ASP A 73 -13.38 -19.38 20.13
CA ASP A 73 -14.63 -19.05 19.44
C ASP A 73 -14.61 -17.65 18.81
N ARG A 74 -13.41 -17.13 18.48
CA ARG A 74 -13.23 -15.81 17.91
C ARG A 74 -12.43 -15.89 16.62
N ALA A 75 -12.84 -15.10 15.62
CA ALA A 75 -12.10 -14.89 14.39
C ALA A 75 -11.58 -13.46 14.35
N THR A 76 -10.25 -13.30 14.26
CA THR A 76 -9.58 -12.00 14.18
C THR A 76 -9.13 -11.77 12.75
N PHE A 77 -9.66 -10.73 12.11
CA PHE A 77 -9.20 -10.23 10.81
C PHE A 77 -8.10 -9.20 11.05
N VAL A 78 -6.90 -9.55 10.68
CA VAL A 78 -5.70 -8.76 10.95
C VAL A 78 -5.40 -7.88 9.75
N SER A 79 -5.39 -6.57 9.95
CA SER A 79 -4.96 -5.60 8.93
C SER A 79 -3.44 -5.48 8.88
N ALA A 80 -2.91 -4.77 7.88
CA ALA A 80 -1.49 -4.45 7.82
C ALA A 80 -1.04 -3.57 8.99
N GLY A 81 0.24 -3.69 9.37
CA GLY A 81 0.93 -2.85 10.34
C GLY A 81 1.29 -1.46 9.79
N THR A 82 0.59 -1.00 8.76
CA THR A 82 0.74 0.31 8.13
C THR A 82 -0.62 0.86 7.69
N ALA A 83 -0.73 2.16 7.43
CA ALA A 83 -1.92 2.73 6.78
C ALA A 83 -1.84 2.70 5.23
N MET A 84 -0.81 2.04 4.65
CA MET A 84 -0.69 1.89 3.20
C MET A 84 -1.62 0.82 2.66
N ASP A 85 -1.80 -0.27 3.40
CA ASP A 85 -2.74 -1.34 3.11
C ASP A 85 -3.92 -1.27 4.08
N ARG A 86 -5.06 -1.82 3.68
CA ARG A 86 -6.31 -1.68 4.42
C ARG A 86 -7.19 -2.92 4.28
N LEU A 87 -8.10 -3.10 5.22
CA LEU A 87 -9.22 -4.02 5.09
C LEU A 87 -10.51 -3.26 4.77
N TRP A 88 -11.40 -3.94 4.08
CA TRP A 88 -12.73 -3.47 3.75
C TRP A 88 -13.75 -4.42 4.35
N HIS A 89 -14.81 -3.87 4.95
CA HIS A 89 -15.86 -4.71 5.49
C HIS A 89 -17.25 -4.06 5.36
N CYS A 90 -18.25 -4.89 5.31
CA CYS A 90 -19.65 -4.44 5.35
C CYS A 90 -20.56 -5.53 5.90
N THR A 91 -21.76 -5.12 6.28
CA THR A 91 -22.84 -6.05 6.64
C THR A 91 -24.00 -5.87 5.67
N ARG A 92 -24.40 -6.95 5.02
CA ARG A 92 -25.52 -6.96 4.07
C ARG A 92 -26.41 -8.18 4.32
N THR A 93 -27.72 -7.94 4.47
CA THR A 93 -28.73 -9.01 4.67
C THR A 93 -28.35 -10.03 5.75
N GLY A 94 -27.86 -9.55 6.92
CA GLY A 94 -27.46 -10.38 8.05
C GLY A 94 -26.17 -11.17 7.83
N ARG A 95 -25.35 -10.80 6.84
CA ARG A 95 -24.02 -11.41 6.58
C ARG A 95 -22.95 -10.34 6.66
N HIS A 96 -21.83 -10.65 7.31
CA HIS A 96 -20.67 -9.81 7.29
C HIS A 96 -19.71 -10.25 6.17
N PHE A 97 -19.07 -9.29 5.56
CA PHE A 97 -18.04 -9.49 4.53
C PHE A 97 -16.79 -8.73 4.94
N VAL A 98 -15.63 -9.37 4.86
CA VAL A 98 -14.32 -8.74 5.11
C VAL A 98 -13.39 -9.11 3.98
N SER A 99 -12.57 -8.16 3.49
CA SER A 99 -11.66 -8.39 2.36
C SER A 99 -10.46 -7.44 2.42
N ASN A 100 -9.33 -7.86 1.86
CA ASN A 100 -8.17 -7.02 1.59
C ASN A 100 -8.28 -6.25 0.26
N SER A 101 -9.37 -6.44 -0.49
CA SER A 101 -9.59 -5.85 -1.81
C SER A 101 -11.02 -5.30 -1.92
N LEU A 102 -11.16 -3.99 -2.15
CA LEU A 102 -12.47 -3.38 -2.38
C LEU A 102 -13.21 -3.99 -3.58
N PRO A 103 -12.61 -4.10 -4.78
CA PRO A 103 -13.31 -4.67 -5.92
C PRO A 103 -13.70 -6.14 -5.71
N ALA A 104 -12.92 -6.93 -4.95
CA ALA A 104 -13.28 -8.28 -4.56
C ALA A 104 -14.51 -8.29 -3.64
N LEU A 105 -14.51 -7.46 -2.60
CA LEU A 105 -15.65 -7.31 -1.70
C LEU A 105 -16.90 -6.88 -2.46
N LEU A 106 -16.80 -5.87 -3.33
CA LEU A 106 -17.92 -5.42 -4.17
C LEU A 106 -18.45 -6.52 -5.11
N ALA A 107 -17.57 -7.41 -5.59
CA ALA A 107 -17.96 -8.53 -6.45
C ALA A 107 -18.75 -9.59 -5.66
N VAL A 108 -18.22 -9.98 -4.49
CA VAL A 108 -18.75 -11.07 -3.66
C VAL A 108 -20.02 -10.64 -2.92
N ALA A 109 -20.03 -9.45 -2.33
CA ALA A 109 -21.18 -8.88 -1.66
C ALA A 109 -22.23 -8.32 -2.65
N GLN A 110 -21.99 -8.38 -3.95
CA GLN A 110 -22.86 -7.86 -5.02
C GLN A 110 -23.22 -6.38 -4.84
N LEU A 111 -22.26 -5.57 -4.42
CA LEU A 111 -22.40 -4.13 -4.22
C LEU A 111 -21.91 -3.35 -5.45
N CYS A 112 -22.41 -2.14 -5.63
CA CYS A 112 -21.93 -1.18 -6.62
C CYS A 112 -21.66 0.16 -5.94
N LEU A 113 -20.58 0.82 -6.35
CA LEU A 113 -20.36 2.23 -6.01
C LEU A 113 -21.47 3.08 -6.60
N ARG A 114 -21.86 4.14 -5.91
CA ARG A 114 -22.91 5.07 -6.37
C ARG A 114 -22.35 5.97 -7.46
N ASP A 115 -23.08 6.11 -8.56
CA ASP A 115 -22.68 6.92 -9.70
C ASP A 115 -22.73 8.43 -9.44
N ASP A 116 -23.60 8.83 -8.50
CA ASP A 116 -23.84 10.22 -8.11
C ASP A 116 -22.96 10.70 -6.96
N TYR A 117 -22.16 9.83 -6.34
CA TYR A 117 -21.32 10.22 -5.23
C TYR A 117 -19.99 10.85 -5.71
N PRO A 118 -19.67 12.09 -5.29
CA PRO A 118 -18.57 12.85 -5.88
C PRO A 118 -17.24 12.77 -5.12
N SER A 119 -17.15 12.06 -4.00
CA SER A 119 -16.05 12.25 -3.02
C SER A 119 -15.33 10.97 -2.58
N TYR A 120 -15.48 9.84 -3.28
CA TYR A 120 -14.83 8.58 -2.90
C TYR A 120 -13.33 8.72 -2.64
N ARG A 121 -12.67 9.41 -3.56
CA ARG A 121 -11.24 9.59 -3.47
C ARG A 121 -10.86 10.54 -2.33
N GLU A 122 -11.57 11.65 -2.19
CA GLU A 122 -11.35 12.61 -1.11
C GLU A 122 -11.56 11.97 0.26
N ASP A 123 -12.60 11.18 0.43
CA ASP A 123 -12.90 10.47 1.67
C ASP A 123 -11.78 9.48 2.04
N ILE A 124 -11.33 8.70 1.08
CA ILE A 124 -10.24 7.73 1.29
C ILE A 124 -8.91 8.46 1.58
N GLU A 125 -8.63 9.58 0.91
CA GLU A 125 -7.43 10.38 1.14
C GLU A 125 -7.42 11.06 2.52
N THR A 126 -8.54 11.13 3.26
CA THR A 126 -8.59 11.76 4.60
C THR A 126 -7.61 11.13 5.59
N VAL A 127 -7.25 9.85 5.45
CA VAL A 127 -6.26 9.19 6.31
C VAL A 127 -4.88 9.85 6.23
N GLU A 128 -4.56 10.51 5.13
CA GLU A 128 -3.28 11.23 4.96
C GLU A 128 -3.26 12.57 5.71
N TYR A 129 -4.42 13.21 5.85
CA TYR A 129 -4.51 14.56 6.43
C TYR A 129 -5.03 14.56 7.87
N SER A 130 -5.85 13.57 8.22
CA SER A 130 -6.55 13.51 9.50
C SER A 130 -6.03 12.39 10.40
N GLY A 131 -5.15 11.52 9.90
CA GLY A 131 -4.67 10.35 10.62
C GLY A 131 -5.68 9.19 10.64
N ILE A 132 -5.24 8.04 11.17
CA ILE A 132 -5.99 6.77 11.12
C ILE A 132 -7.25 6.75 11.99
N ARG A 133 -7.32 7.59 13.05
CA ARG A 133 -8.48 7.65 13.95
C ARG A 133 -9.58 8.57 13.44
N SER A 134 -9.17 9.68 12.83
CA SER A 134 -10.06 10.78 12.44
C SER A 134 -10.44 10.78 10.96
N CYS A 135 -9.93 9.82 10.16
CA CYS A 135 -10.27 9.71 8.75
C CYS A 135 -11.73 9.23 8.54
N VAL A 136 -12.24 9.42 7.34
CA VAL A 136 -13.52 8.85 6.91
C VAL A 136 -13.41 7.33 6.91
N LYS A 137 -14.32 6.69 7.64
CA LYS A 137 -14.30 5.24 7.90
C LYS A 137 -15.23 4.44 7.00
N ALA A 138 -16.05 5.09 6.19
CA ALA A 138 -17.02 4.40 5.33
C ALA A 138 -17.19 5.12 4.00
N ILE A 139 -17.41 4.35 2.94
CA ILE A 139 -17.78 4.85 1.61
C ILE A 139 -19.14 4.30 1.20
N PRO A 140 -20.01 5.14 0.58
CA PRO A 140 -21.36 4.72 0.23
C PRO A 140 -21.36 3.79 -0.98
N THR A 141 -22.26 2.80 -0.95
CA THR A 141 -22.63 2.00 -2.13
C THR A 141 -24.12 2.16 -2.43
N THR A 142 -24.60 1.46 -3.45
CA THR A 142 -26.02 1.51 -3.81
C THR A 142 -26.96 0.89 -2.77
N THR A 143 -26.44 0.13 -1.81
CA THR A 143 -27.27 -0.66 -0.88
C THR A 143 -26.87 -0.46 0.58
N VAL A 144 -25.59 -0.60 0.91
CA VAL A 144 -25.01 -0.45 2.25
C VAL A 144 -23.65 0.22 2.15
N ASP A 145 -23.22 0.90 3.20
CA ASP A 145 -21.88 1.46 3.23
C ASP A 145 -20.83 0.36 3.40
N VAL A 146 -19.65 0.59 2.82
CA VAL A 146 -18.46 -0.24 2.99
C VAL A 146 -17.49 0.50 3.88
N ASN A 147 -17.15 -0.11 5.01
CA ASN A 147 -16.18 0.45 5.95
C ASN A 147 -14.76 0.14 5.52
N VAL A 148 -13.85 1.06 5.82
CA VAL A 148 -12.41 0.92 5.62
C VAL A 148 -11.70 0.89 6.97
N LEU A 149 -10.75 -0.03 7.11
CA LEU A 149 -9.98 -0.24 8.33
C LEU A 149 -8.49 -0.08 8.05
N TYR A 150 -7.83 0.74 8.85
CA TYR A 150 -6.38 0.98 8.81
C TYR A 150 -5.78 0.70 10.18
N PHE A 151 -4.71 -0.08 10.24
CA PHE A 151 -3.89 -0.30 11.43
C PHE A 151 -4.68 -0.71 12.70
N SER A 152 -5.87 -1.26 12.53
CA SER A 152 -6.71 -1.88 13.56
C SER A 152 -7.14 -3.26 13.07
N ASP A 153 -7.62 -4.11 13.95
CA ASP A 153 -8.11 -5.43 13.60
C ASP A 153 -9.64 -5.50 13.79
N LEU A 154 -10.29 -6.50 13.16
CA LEU A 154 -11.70 -6.77 13.41
C LEU A 154 -11.82 -8.12 14.13
N VAL A 155 -12.62 -8.17 15.17
CA VAL A 155 -12.92 -9.42 15.88
C VAL A 155 -14.40 -9.78 15.67
N TYR A 156 -14.62 -11.01 15.23
CA TYR A 156 -15.92 -11.62 15.12
C TYR A 156 -16.10 -12.67 16.23
N ASP A 157 -17.15 -12.56 17.03
CA ASP A 157 -17.43 -13.43 18.18
C ASP A 157 -18.59 -14.43 17.93
N GLY A 158 -18.99 -14.59 16.66
CA GLY A 158 -20.14 -15.42 16.26
C GLY A 158 -21.41 -14.60 15.99
N HIS A 159 -21.49 -13.35 16.47
CA HIS A 159 -22.66 -12.49 16.35
C HIS A 159 -22.36 -11.15 15.71
N GLU A 160 -21.34 -10.45 16.18
CA GLU A 160 -21.00 -9.11 15.74
C GLU A 160 -19.52 -9.00 15.34
N LEU A 161 -19.23 -7.98 14.51
CA LEU A 161 -17.91 -7.66 14.02
C LEU A 161 -17.49 -6.32 14.66
N LYS A 162 -16.44 -6.35 15.49
CA LYS A 162 -15.96 -5.17 16.24
C LYS A 162 -14.54 -4.79 15.81
N GLU A 163 -14.31 -3.49 15.63
CA GLU A 163 -12.95 -2.93 15.48
C GLU A 163 -12.26 -2.97 16.85
N VAL A 164 -11.01 -3.42 16.85
CA VAL A 164 -10.14 -3.47 18.02
C VAL A 164 -8.76 -2.94 17.66
N ASP A 165 -8.08 -2.33 18.62
CA ASP A 165 -6.70 -1.90 18.43
C ASP A 165 -5.79 -3.12 18.23
N LYS A 166 -4.75 -2.97 17.40
CA LYS A 166 -3.69 -3.97 17.32
C LYS A 166 -3.03 -4.20 18.69
N PRO A 167 -2.45 -5.39 18.92
CA PRO A 167 -1.80 -5.69 20.17
C PRO A 167 -0.83 -4.59 20.63
N GLY A 168 -0.98 -4.17 21.87
CA GLY A 168 -0.12 -3.18 22.49
C GLY A 168 1.24 -3.79 22.85
N ILE A 169 2.24 -3.60 21.98
CA ILE A 169 3.61 -4.00 22.28
C ILE A 169 4.33 -2.81 22.89
N SER A 170 4.77 -2.95 24.16
CA SER A 170 5.55 -1.92 24.83
C SER A 170 6.93 -1.81 24.18
N ARG A 171 7.27 -0.65 23.64
CA ARG A 171 8.58 -0.30 23.10
C ARG A 171 8.98 1.07 23.64
N THR A 172 10.26 1.26 23.84
CA THR A 172 10.79 2.57 24.25
C THR A 172 12.06 2.83 23.47
N PHE A 173 12.13 3.98 22.82
CA PHE A 173 13.29 4.42 22.07
C PHE A 173 13.85 5.70 22.72
N ARG A 174 14.97 5.56 23.43
CA ARG A 174 15.65 6.66 24.12
C ARG A 174 16.89 7.13 23.38
N THR A 175 17.49 6.25 22.58
CA THR A 175 18.73 6.47 21.82
C THR A 175 18.56 6.00 20.38
N PHE A 176 19.49 6.38 19.54
CA PHE A 176 19.58 5.86 18.18
C PHE A 176 19.77 4.33 18.19
N SER A 177 20.61 3.82 19.11
CA SER A 177 20.86 2.38 19.20
C SER A 177 19.58 1.60 19.51
N ASP A 178 18.75 2.06 20.46
CA ASP A 178 17.47 1.41 20.77
C ASP A 178 16.61 1.23 19.53
N TYR A 179 16.51 2.30 18.72
CA TYR A 179 15.68 2.30 17.52
C TYR A 179 16.31 1.47 16.38
N PHE A 180 17.62 1.60 16.16
CA PHE A 180 18.30 0.84 15.10
C PHE A 180 18.35 -0.66 15.40
N ASP A 181 18.55 -1.08 16.67
CA ASP A 181 18.48 -2.47 17.09
C ASP A 181 17.07 -3.03 16.90
N PHE A 182 16.04 -2.24 17.16
CA PHE A 182 14.66 -2.61 16.86
C PHE A 182 14.44 -2.82 15.36
N LEU A 183 14.90 -1.91 14.50
CA LEU A 183 14.76 -2.03 13.04
C LEU A 183 15.47 -3.28 12.52
N THR A 184 16.71 -3.50 12.94
CA THR A 184 17.52 -4.63 12.46
C THR A 184 17.02 -5.98 13.00
N SER A 185 16.56 -6.02 14.25
CA SER A 185 15.92 -7.20 14.85
C SER A 185 14.63 -7.55 14.11
N THR A 186 13.77 -6.56 13.85
CA THR A 186 12.55 -6.74 13.04
C THR A 186 12.87 -7.31 11.66
N ALA A 187 13.86 -6.74 10.96
CA ALA A 187 14.28 -7.21 9.64
C ALA A 187 14.76 -8.68 9.67
N ARG A 188 15.52 -9.09 10.70
CA ARG A 188 15.94 -10.49 10.88
C ARG A 188 14.75 -11.41 11.15
N GLN A 189 13.79 -10.99 11.97
CA GLN A 189 12.56 -11.75 12.20
C GLN A 189 11.74 -11.94 10.92
N LEU A 190 11.63 -10.89 10.10
CA LEU A 190 10.99 -10.98 8.78
C LEU A 190 11.74 -11.94 7.86
N SER A 191 13.08 -11.91 7.86
CA SER A 191 13.91 -12.86 7.10
C SER A 191 13.61 -14.30 7.49
N HIS A 192 13.54 -14.58 8.79
CA HIS A 192 13.21 -15.91 9.31
C HIS A 192 11.80 -16.33 8.88
N ASN A 193 10.83 -15.45 9.02
CA ASN A 193 9.44 -15.70 8.62
C ASN A 193 9.32 -15.98 7.10
N MET A 194 9.96 -15.18 6.25
CA MET A 194 9.96 -15.35 4.79
C MET A 194 10.58 -16.67 4.32
N ARG A 195 11.64 -17.12 4.99
CA ARG A 195 12.41 -18.31 4.62
C ARG A 195 11.94 -19.59 5.30
N PHE A 196 10.85 -19.55 6.04
CA PHE A 196 10.36 -20.71 6.75
C PHE A 196 9.95 -21.82 5.77
N GLY A 197 10.54 -23.02 5.94
CA GLY A 197 10.41 -24.11 4.98
C GLY A 197 9.00 -24.73 4.84
N ALA A 198 8.06 -24.40 5.74
CA ALA A 198 6.67 -24.81 5.63
C ALA A 198 5.76 -23.81 4.92
N ARG A 199 6.28 -22.66 4.44
CA ARG A 199 5.51 -21.79 3.55
C ARG A 199 5.20 -22.52 2.25
N ALA A 200 3.96 -22.38 1.77
CA ALA A 200 3.55 -22.93 0.46
C ALA A 200 4.24 -22.18 -0.69
N ASN A 201 4.60 -20.92 -0.50
CA ASN A 201 5.18 -20.08 -1.52
C ASN A 201 6.45 -19.38 -1.00
N GLU A 202 7.49 -19.36 -1.83
CA GLU A 202 8.72 -18.60 -1.55
C GLU A 202 8.45 -17.09 -1.54
N VAL A 203 8.99 -16.40 -0.54
CA VAL A 203 8.95 -14.92 -0.45
C VAL A 203 10.36 -14.39 -0.56
N ARG A 204 10.63 -13.56 -1.56
CA ARG A 204 11.95 -12.96 -1.81
C ARG A 204 11.93 -11.47 -1.50
N PRO A 205 12.93 -10.94 -0.76
CA PRO A 205 13.03 -9.53 -0.46
C PRO A 205 13.53 -8.72 -1.66
N LEU A 206 13.00 -7.51 -1.85
CA LEU A 206 13.41 -6.52 -2.82
C LEU A 206 13.32 -5.13 -2.18
N VAL A 207 14.26 -4.22 -2.47
CA VAL A 207 14.19 -2.85 -1.95
C VAL A 207 14.12 -1.81 -3.06
N GLY A 208 13.28 -0.80 -2.87
CA GLY A 208 13.27 0.41 -3.69
C GLY A 208 14.33 1.39 -3.19
N ILE A 209 15.26 1.79 -4.06
CA ILE A 209 16.34 2.72 -3.72
C ILE A 209 16.36 3.94 -4.66
N SER A 210 16.64 5.11 -4.10
CA SER A 210 16.90 6.36 -4.82
C SER A 210 18.10 7.05 -4.20
N SER A 211 18.47 8.24 -4.67
CA SER A 211 19.52 9.04 -4.04
C SER A 211 19.08 9.74 -2.72
N GLY A 212 17.83 9.55 -2.28
CA GLY A 212 17.26 10.20 -1.09
C GLY A 212 17.59 9.48 0.22
N TYR A 213 17.40 10.15 1.35
CA TYR A 213 17.65 9.62 2.71
C TYR A 213 16.89 8.31 2.98
N ASP A 214 15.58 8.35 2.85
CA ASP A 214 14.70 7.31 3.38
C ASP A 214 14.88 5.97 2.67
N SER A 215 15.01 6.02 1.34
CA SER A 215 15.23 4.83 0.54
C SER A 215 16.61 4.21 0.77
N CYS A 216 17.66 5.05 1.00
CA CYS A 216 19.00 4.56 1.32
C CYS A 216 19.03 3.91 2.72
N ALA A 217 18.44 4.54 3.73
CA ALA A 217 18.36 3.96 5.08
C ALA A 217 17.53 2.67 5.08
N THR A 218 16.43 2.65 4.33
CA THR A 218 15.63 1.43 4.13
C THR A 218 16.44 0.31 3.48
N ALA A 219 17.29 0.62 2.49
CA ALA A 219 18.14 -0.38 1.85
C ALA A 219 19.14 -1.00 2.85
N VAL A 220 19.70 -0.19 3.75
CA VAL A 220 20.56 -0.70 4.83
C VAL A 220 19.80 -1.65 5.74
N VAL A 221 18.58 -1.28 6.19
CA VAL A 221 17.76 -2.14 7.05
C VAL A 221 17.34 -3.42 6.31
N ALA A 222 16.99 -3.34 5.02
CA ALA A 222 16.59 -4.48 4.22
C ALA A 222 17.70 -5.55 4.07
N LYS A 223 19.00 -5.17 4.17
CA LYS A 223 20.09 -6.15 4.21
C LYS A 223 19.96 -7.13 5.38
N TYR A 224 19.49 -6.67 6.52
CA TYR A 224 19.26 -7.54 7.69
C TYR A 224 18.07 -8.51 7.47
N ALA A 225 17.19 -8.20 6.50
CA ALA A 225 16.18 -9.14 6.01
C ALA A 225 16.73 -10.09 4.93
N GLY A 226 18.02 -10.01 4.60
CA GLY A 226 18.66 -10.81 3.54
C GLY A 226 18.40 -10.30 2.14
N CYS A 227 18.02 -9.02 1.99
CA CYS A 227 17.82 -8.39 0.69
C CYS A 227 19.17 -8.12 0.00
N THR A 228 19.34 -8.63 -1.22
CA THR A 228 20.53 -8.46 -2.06
C THR A 228 20.21 -7.79 -3.40
N GLU A 229 18.94 -7.51 -3.66
CA GLU A 229 18.45 -6.91 -4.90
C GLU A 229 17.76 -5.57 -4.63
N ALA A 230 18.06 -4.58 -5.45
CA ALA A 230 17.45 -3.26 -5.42
C ALA A 230 16.85 -2.88 -6.77
N VAL A 231 15.84 -2.00 -6.74
CA VAL A 231 15.28 -1.38 -7.94
C VAL A 231 15.29 0.14 -7.79
N SER A 232 15.59 0.84 -8.89
CA SER A 232 15.69 2.29 -8.90
C SER A 232 15.09 2.88 -10.16
N ILE A 233 14.69 4.17 -10.11
CA ILE A 233 14.26 4.93 -11.27
C ILE A 233 15.29 6.01 -11.55
N ALA A 234 15.89 5.98 -12.75
CA ALA A 234 16.99 6.86 -13.10
C ALA A 234 16.57 8.32 -13.28
N ASN A 235 15.38 8.56 -13.85
CA ASN A 235 14.95 9.91 -14.20
C ASN A 235 13.94 10.46 -13.19
N SER A 236 14.34 11.55 -12.53
CA SER A 236 13.41 12.35 -11.75
C SER A 236 12.35 12.98 -12.67
N THR A 237 11.11 13.15 -12.18
CA THR A 237 10.05 13.89 -12.89
C THR A 237 10.26 15.40 -12.83
N SER A 238 11.21 15.88 -12.04
CA SER A 238 11.60 17.28 -11.97
C SER A 238 12.49 17.63 -13.17
N LEU A 239 12.06 18.59 -13.99
CA LEU A 239 12.79 19.06 -15.18
C LEU A 239 14.22 19.55 -14.89
N TRP A 240 14.51 19.93 -13.64
CA TRP A 240 15.75 20.65 -13.25
C TRP A 240 16.68 19.85 -12.36
N ARG A 241 16.33 18.61 -11.95
CA ARG A 241 17.02 17.93 -10.85
C ARG A 241 17.79 16.65 -11.20
N GLY A 242 17.99 16.36 -12.47
CA GLY A 242 18.91 15.29 -12.90
C GLY A 242 18.48 13.86 -12.54
N CYS A 243 19.47 12.99 -12.44
CA CYS A 243 19.30 11.57 -12.13
C CYS A 243 19.05 11.38 -10.61
N ASP A 244 18.04 10.57 -10.25
CA ASP A 244 17.72 10.19 -8.87
C ASP A 244 18.02 8.70 -8.61
N SER A 245 18.85 8.08 -9.45
CA SER A 245 19.22 6.67 -9.30
C SER A 245 19.98 6.42 -8.00
N GLY A 246 19.56 5.38 -7.28
CA GLY A 246 20.29 4.84 -6.14
C GLY A 246 21.31 3.77 -6.50
N GLU A 247 21.60 3.51 -7.78
CA GLU A 247 22.45 2.44 -8.27
C GLU A 247 23.85 2.43 -7.63
N ALA A 248 24.53 3.58 -7.63
CA ALA A 248 25.86 3.69 -7.04
C ALA A 248 25.86 3.47 -5.51
N ILE A 249 24.73 3.73 -4.84
CA ILE A 249 24.57 3.50 -3.41
C ILE A 249 24.30 2.01 -3.17
N ALA A 250 23.43 1.40 -3.97
CA ALA A 250 23.16 -0.04 -3.92
C ALA A 250 24.43 -0.86 -4.11
N ASP A 251 25.27 -0.49 -5.10
CA ASP A 251 26.58 -1.12 -5.36
C ASP A 251 27.48 -1.04 -4.12
N ARG A 252 27.61 0.11 -3.48
CA ARG A 252 28.38 0.27 -2.23
C ARG A 252 27.83 -0.57 -1.08
N LEU A 253 26.52 -0.79 -1.04
CA LEU A 253 25.88 -1.65 -0.06
C LEU A 253 26.00 -3.15 -0.44
N GLY A 254 26.64 -3.50 -1.56
CA GLY A 254 26.77 -4.86 -2.06
C GLY A 254 25.47 -5.46 -2.58
N MET A 255 24.59 -4.62 -3.12
CA MET A 255 23.32 -5.04 -3.73
C MET A 255 23.38 -4.91 -5.25
N SER A 256 22.82 -5.88 -5.97
CA SER A 256 22.56 -5.73 -7.41
C SER A 256 21.37 -4.78 -7.61
N CYS A 257 21.51 -3.79 -8.51
CA CYS A 257 20.47 -2.80 -8.74
C CYS A 257 19.99 -2.83 -10.19
N ARG A 258 18.68 -3.01 -10.37
CA ARG A 258 18.02 -2.85 -11.66
C ARG A 258 17.49 -1.44 -11.78
N VAL A 259 17.96 -0.70 -12.81
CA VAL A 259 17.60 0.69 -13.01
C VAL A 259 16.57 0.82 -14.13
N TYR A 260 15.40 1.37 -13.78
CA TYR A 260 14.30 1.61 -14.71
C TYR A 260 14.27 3.07 -15.14
N ARG A 261 13.77 3.30 -16.33
CA ARG A 261 13.48 4.64 -16.82
C ARG A 261 11.98 4.87 -16.80
N HIS A 262 11.59 5.99 -16.19
CA HIS A 262 10.21 6.42 -16.16
C HIS A 262 9.68 6.71 -17.56
N ARG A 263 8.86 5.79 -18.07
CA ARG A 263 8.11 5.94 -19.33
C ARG A 263 6.66 5.60 -19.02
N ARG A 264 5.79 6.59 -19.16
CA ARG A 264 4.38 6.50 -18.76
C ARG A 264 3.59 5.46 -19.55
N GLU A 265 3.99 5.23 -20.80
CA GLU A 265 3.43 4.19 -21.69
C GLU A 265 3.71 2.77 -21.20
N ASN A 266 4.70 2.58 -20.32
CA ASN A 266 5.11 1.28 -19.80
C ASN A 266 4.42 0.91 -18.48
N TYR A 267 3.57 1.77 -17.92
CA TYR A 267 2.82 1.42 -16.72
C TYR A 267 1.97 0.16 -16.94
N ARG A 268 1.98 -0.72 -15.96
CA ARG A 268 1.23 -1.97 -15.99
C ARG A 268 0.05 -1.88 -15.04
N LEU A 269 -1.12 -2.39 -15.46
CA LEU A 269 -2.28 -2.52 -14.59
C LEU A 269 -2.63 -1.21 -13.84
N GLU A 270 -2.65 -0.08 -14.55
CA GLU A 270 -2.89 1.24 -13.96
C GLU A 270 -4.16 1.29 -13.11
N GLU A 271 -5.20 0.57 -13.53
CA GLU A 271 -6.47 0.47 -12.82
C GLU A 271 -6.29 0.00 -11.38
N SER A 272 -5.26 -0.80 -11.09
CA SER A 272 -5.00 -1.33 -9.75
C SER A 272 -4.51 -0.26 -8.75
N ILE A 273 -3.82 0.77 -9.24
CA ILE A 273 -3.42 1.92 -8.42
C ILE A 273 -4.60 2.89 -8.25
N TRP A 274 -5.32 3.17 -9.34
CA TRP A 274 -6.46 4.10 -9.29
C TRP A 274 -7.63 3.57 -8.44
N ALA A 275 -7.84 2.25 -8.38
CA ALA A 275 -8.86 1.61 -7.55
C ALA A 275 -8.63 1.77 -6.05
N ALA A 276 -7.41 2.07 -5.64
CA ALA A 276 -7.05 2.31 -4.26
C ALA A 276 -6.98 3.81 -3.90
N ALA A 277 -7.50 4.70 -4.76
CA ALA A 277 -7.32 6.14 -4.68
C ALA A 277 -5.85 6.59 -4.82
N GLY A 278 -4.97 5.73 -5.36
CA GLY A 278 -3.55 6.03 -5.53
C GLY A 278 -3.27 7.24 -6.43
N ARG A 279 -2.07 7.80 -6.30
CA ARG A 279 -1.58 8.94 -7.09
C ARG A 279 -0.66 8.48 -8.22
N ALA A 280 -0.31 9.41 -9.09
CA ALA A 280 0.60 9.13 -10.20
C ALA A 280 1.99 8.62 -9.72
N GLY A 281 2.43 8.98 -8.51
CA GLY A 281 3.64 8.43 -7.87
C GLY A 281 3.59 6.92 -7.69
N GLY A 282 2.45 6.38 -7.27
CA GLY A 282 2.22 4.95 -7.10
C GLY A 282 2.36 4.15 -8.40
N LEU A 283 2.08 4.76 -9.56
CA LEU A 283 2.24 4.11 -10.85
C LEU A 283 3.70 3.75 -11.18
N ASN A 284 4.67 4.45 -10.60
CA ASN A 284 6.08 4.15 -10.80
C ASN A 284 6.45 2.75 -10.32
N PHE A 285 5.79 2.27 -9.27
CA PHE A 285 5.99 0.91 -8.76
C PHE A 285 5.53 -0.17 -9.74
N THR A 286 4.63 0.16 -10.67
CA THR A 286 4.19 -0.80 -11.71
C THR A 286 5.23 -1.05 -12.80
N LEU A 287 6.32 -0.27 -12.83
CA LEU A 287 7.44 -0.44 -13.77
C LEU A 287 8.40 -1.54 -13.34
N PHE A 288 8.47 -1.86 -12.05
CA PHE A 288 9.46 -2.79 -11.53
C PHE A 288 9.10 -4.25 -11.85
N ASP A 289 10.14 -5.05 -12.08
CA ASP A 289 10.02 -6.51 -12.13
C ASP A 289 10.28 -7.05 -10.73
N TYR A 290 9.23 -7.55 -10.12
CA TYR A 290 9.26 -8.11 -8.78
C TYR A 290 9.65 -9.58 -8.80
N PRO A 291 10.37 -10.07 -7.78
CA PRO A 291 10.62 -11.49 -7.61
C PRO A 291 9.33 -12.32 -7.58
N GLU A 292 9.37 -13.48 -8.21
CA GLU A 292 8.25 -14.44 -8.23
C GLU A 292 8.57 -15.61 -7.26
N PRO A 293 7.59 -16.29 -6.67
CA PRO A 293 6.15 -16.06 -6.79
C PRO A 293 5.63 -14.91 -5.92
N LEU A 294 6.32 -14.56 -4.82
CA LEU A 294 5.96 -13.51 -3.86
C LEU A 294 7.17 -12.63 -3.53
N CYS A 295 6.90 -11.37 -3.26
CA CYS A 295 7.91 -10.36 -2.95
C CYS A 295 7.62 -9.62 -1.64
N ALA A 296 8.59 -9.54 -0.73
CA ALA A 296 8.59 -8.56 0.35
C ALA A 296 9.31 -7.29 -0.15
N PHE A 297 8.54 -6.25 -0.45
CA PHE A 297 9.05 -5.00 -0.99
C PHE A 297 9.32 -3.99 0.11
N PHE A 298 10.59 -3.68 0.33
CA PHE A 298 11.01 -2.69 1.32
C PHE A 298 11.02 -1.29 0.71
N CYS A 299 10.35 -0.34 1.35
CA CYS A 299 10.32 1.05 0.90
C CYS A 299 10.45 2.04 2.06
N GLY A 300 10.95 3.24 1.75
CA GLY A 300 11.22 4.31 2.69
C GLY A 300 10.10 5.34 2.81
N SER A 301 8.88 5.01 2.41
CA SER A 301 7.73 5.90 2.53
C SER A 301 7.50 6.31 3.98
N TYR A 302 7.03 7.55 4.20
CA TYR A 302 6.80 8.11 5.53
C TYR A 302 8.09 8.49 6.32
N GLY A 303 9.28 8.24 5.76
CA GLY A 303 10.54 8.66 6.38
C GLY A 303 10.68 10.18 6.48
N ASP A 304 10.05 10.91 5.57
CA ASP A 304 9.96 12.37 5.59
C ASP A 304 9.05 12.93 6.71
N THR A 305 8.37 12.08 7.41
CA THR A 305 7.57 12.43 8.60
C THR A 305 8.28 12.02 9.88
N VAL A 306 8.72 10.76 9.98
CA VAL A 306 9.23 10.20 11.23
C VAL A 306 10.72 10.46 11.43
N TRP A 307 11.51 10.46 10.34
CA TRP A 307 12.98 10.66 10.38
C TRP A 307 13.42 12.09 10.06
N ASP A 308 12.49 12.96 9.70
CA ASP A 308 12.76 14.37 9.46
C ASP A 308 12.98 15.11 10.78
N ARG A 309 13.87 16.11 10.76
CA ARG A 309 14.14 16.95 11.93
C ARG A 309 13.11 18.06 12.10
N THR A 310 12.42 18.43 11.02
CA THR A 310 11.37 19.44 11.06
C THR A 310 10.19 18.95 11.92
N PRO A 311 9.64 19.77 12.80
CA PRO A 311 8.48 19.39 13.60
C PRO A 311 7.29 18.99 12.74
N HIS A 312 6.74 17.83 13.04
CA HIS A 312 5.51 17.29 12.44
C HIS A 312 4.50 16.98 13.54
N ASP A 313 3.22 17.01 13.20
CA ASP A 313 2.20 16.43 14.08
C ASP A 313 2.28 14.91 13.99
N LEU A 314 2.81 14.31 15.04
CA LEU A 314 2.99 12.87 15.18
C LEU A 314 2.01 12.27 16.21
N SER A 315 0.95 12.99 16.55
CA SER A 315 -0.08 12.54 17.50
C SER A 315 -0.84 11.34 16.96
N GLU A 316 -1.01 11.27 15.65
CA GLU A 316 -1.62 10.13 14.94
C GLU A 316 -0.78 9.70 13.74
N PRO A 317 -0.58 8.38 13.53
CA PRO A 317 -0.07 7.87 12.26
C PRO A 317 -0.99 8.23 11.09
N ALA A 318 -0.41 8.54 9.94
CA ALA A 318 -1.15 8.98 8.75
C ALA A 318 -0.77 8.14 7.51
N GLY A 319 -1.65 8.08 6.51
CA GLY A 319 -1.37 7.42 5.25
C GLY A 319 -0.42 8.20 4.35
N ASN A 320 0.06 7.56 3.28
CA ASN A 320 0.79 8.21 2.19
C ASN A 320 0.40 7.58 0.85
N PHE A 321 -0.32 8.33 0.02
CA PHE A 321 -0.86 7.83 -1.25
C PHE A 321 0.13 7.91 -2.42
N ASP A 322 1.25 8.59 -2.29
CA ASP A 322 2.27 8.65 -3.34
C ASP A 322 3.04 7.33 -3.51
N CYS A 323 3.08 6.52 -2.46
CA CYS A 323 3.78 5.24 -2.42
C CYS A 323 2.83 4.04 -2.21
N LEU A 324 1.55 4.22 -2.51
CA LEU A 324 0.53 3.20 -2.39
C LEU A 324 0.66 2.18 -3.53
N LEU A 325 0.77 0.91 -3.20
CA LEU A 325 0.74 -0.19 -4.18
C LEU A 325 -0.71 -0.62 -4.52
N GLY A 326 -1.65 -0.38 -3.64
CA GLY A 326 -3.08 -0.66 -3.83
C GLY A 326 -3.39 -2.09 -4.25
N GLU A 327 -4.31 -2.25 -5.20
CA GLU A 327 -4.66 -3.56 -5.77
C GLU A 327 -3.52 -4.18 -6.60
N PHE A 328 -2.51 -3.39 -6.99
CA PHE A 328 -1.34 -3.90 -7.72
C PHE A 328 -0.56 -4.92 -6.88
N ARG A 329 -0.38 -4.68 -5.57
CA ARG A 329 0.28 -5.65 -4.69
C ARG A 329 -0.45 -6.97 -4.63
N VAL A 330 -1.79 -6.92 -4.59
CA VAL A 330 -2.65 -8.12 -4.52
C VAL A 330 -2.53 -8.95 -5.81
N LEU A 331 -2.42 -8.26 -6.96
CA LEU A 331 -2.24 -8.88 -8.27
C LEU A 331 -0.85 -9.50 -8.43
N GLN A 332 0.19 -8.79 -8.01
CA GLN A 332 1.59 -9.19 -8.24
C GLN A 332 2.17 -10.10 -7.16
N GLY A 333 1.53 -10.19 -5.99
CA GLY A 333 2.07 -10.97 -4.89
C GLY A 333 3.12 -10.19 -4.08
N ILE A 334 2.81 -8.94 -3.69
CA ILE A 334 3.75 -8.07 -2.99
C ILE A 334 3.28 -7.79 -1.57
N PHE A 335 4.18 -7.95 -0.60
CA PHE A 335 4.00 -7.47 0.77
C PHE A 335 4.75 -6.14 0.92
N ASN A 336 4.02 -5.08 1.26
CA ASN A 336 4.58 -3.72 1.33
C ASN A 336 5.21 -3.46 2.72
N CYS A 337 6.53 -3.64 2.82
CA CYS A 337 7.31 -3.48 4.05
C CYS A 337 7.81 -2.03 4.17
N VAL A 338 6.99 -1.14 4.71
CA VAL A 338 7.32 0.29 4.87
C VAL A 338 8.12 0.48 6.14
N VAL A 339 9.47 0.59 6.02
CA VAL A 339 10.39 0.59 7.16
C VAL A 339 10.16 1.76 8.14
N PRO A 340 9.93 3.02 7.70
CA PRO A 340 9.67 4.11 8.65
C PRO A 340 8.39 3.96 9.48
N TRP A 341 7.49 3.07 9.10
CA TRP A 341 6.28 2.73 9.88
C TRP A 341 6.56 1.80 11.05
N TRP A 342 7.72 1.16 11.07
CA TRP A 342 8.06 0.25 12.17
C TRP A 342 8.28 1.05 13.45
N GLY A 343 7.47 0.75 14.46
CA GLY A 343 7.45 1.50 15.72
C GLY A 343 6.67 2.82 15.67
N VAL A 344 5.80 3.02 14.68
CA VAL A 344 5.04 4.26 14.46
C VAL A 344 4.22 4.74 15.67
N ARG A 345 3.82 3.82 16.58
CA ARG A 345 3.18 4.18 17.85
C ARG A 345 4.07 5.00 18.77
N GLN A 346 5.39 4.91 18.59
CA GLN A 346 6.42 5.68 19.28
C GLN A 346 7.04 6.75 18.38
N ALA A 347 6.31 7.24 17.35
CA ALA A 347 6.82 8.19 16.38
C ALA A 347 7.41 9.46 17.04
N GLN A 348 6.80 9.95 18.11
CA GLN A 348 7.34 11.09 18.88
C GLN A 348 8.70 10.78 19.51
N GLN A 349 8.91 9.58 20.05
CA GLN A 349 10.20 9.18 20.60
C GLN A 349 11.25 9.02 19.51
N ILE A 350 10.88 8.39 18.38
CA ILE A 350 11.78 8.25 17.21
C ILE A 350 12.17 9.63 16.69
N HIS A 351 11.21 10.53 16.54
CA HIS A 351 11.47 11.90 16.09
C HIS A 351 12.42 12.65 17.05
N ALA A 352 12.23 12.50 18.36
CA ALA A 352 13.06 13.13 19.38
C ALA A 352 14.54 12.70 19.30
N ILE A 353 14.85 11.50 18.82
CA ILE A 353 16.23 11.03 18.61
C ILE A 353 17.00 11.97 17.68
N ASN A 354 16.35 12.54 16.64
CA ASN A 354 17.00 13.48 15.73
C ASN A 354 17.63 14.73 16.42
N SER A 355 17.22 15.04 17.64
CA SER A 355 17.67 16.20 18.41
C SER A 355 18.59 15.85 19.58
N LEU A 356 18.98 14.59 19.73
CA LEU A 356 19.94 14.16 20.76
C LEU A 356 21.36 14.60 20.39
N GLU A 357 22.18 14.91 21.37
CA GLU A 357 23.60 15.28 21.22
C GLU A 357 24.39 14.20 20.44
N GLU A 358 24.09 12.91 20.67
CA GLU A 358 24.69 11.81 19.92
C GLU A 358 24.47 11.88 18.41
N MET A 359 23.50 12.67 17.93
CA MET A 359 23.17 12.83 16.51
C MET A 359 23.84 14.04 15.85
N ASP A 360 24.52 14.89 16.60
CA ASP A 360 25.19 16.10 16.08
C ASP A 360 26.16 15.80 14.90
N PRO A 361 26.97 14.72 14.91
CA PRO A 361 27.84 14.39 13.78
C PRO A 361 27.11 14.15 12.45
N TRP A 362 25.82 13.78 12.52
CA TRP A 362 24.97 13.48 11.34
C TRP A 362 23.97 14.59 11.04
N THR A 363 23.96 15.69 11.82
CA THR A 363 23.09 16.84 11.63
C THR A 363 23.74 17.85 10.68
N LEU A 364 22.97 18.37 9.69
CA LEU A 364 23.44 19.36 8.72
C LEU A 364 22.94 20.78 8.97
N HIS A 365 21.94 20.94 9.86
CA HIS A 365 21.25 22.21 10.12
C HIS A 365 20.69 22.87 8.86
N SER A 366 20.18 22.06 7.92
CA SER A 366 19.57 22.51 6.66
C SER A 366 18.08 22.16 6.62
N ASP A 367 17.35 22.73 5.67
CA ASP A 367 15.92 22.45 5.44
C ASP A 367 15.65 21.01 4.98
N TYR A 368 16.70 20.27 4.65
CA TYR A 368 16.62 18.84 4.29
C TYR A 368 17.60 18.05 5.14
N ASP A 369 17.19 17.77 6.36
CA ASP A 369 18.03 17.16 7.39
C ASP A 369 17.32 16.00 8.09
N ARG A 370 17.91 14.79 7.99
CA ARG A 370 17.40 13.56 8.57
C ARG A 370 18.52 12.79 9.26
N PRO A 371 18.90 13.19 10.46
CA PRO A 371 20.06 12.63 11.17
C PRO A 371 19.98 11.11 11.35
N ILE A 372 18.82 10.55 11.73
CA ILE A 372 18.62 9.10 11.87
C ILE A 372 18.95 8.38 10.57
N ALA A 373 18.32 8.78 9.46
CA ALA A 373 18.52 8.13 8.18
C ALA A 373 19.97 8.29 7.68
N ARG A 374 20.58 9.46 7.91
CA ARG A 374 21.98 9.74 7.58
C ARG A 374 22.92 8.81 8.35
N ARG A 375 22.74 8.69 9.66
CA ARG A 375 23.57 7.83 10.52
C ARG A 375 23.51 6.38 10.06
N ILE A 376 22.31 5.86 9.80
CA ILE A 376 22.12 4.50 9.27
C ILE A 376 22.94 4.28 7.99
N VAL A 377 22.93 5.24 7.07
CA VAL A 377 23.57 5.12 5.76
C VAL A 377 25.09 5.29 5.86
N GLU A 378 25.59 6.29 6.61
CA GLU A 378 27.02 6.55 6.76
C GLU A 378 27.72 5.45 7.57
N GLU A 379 27.12 4.96 8.66
CA GLU A 379 27.65 3.82 9.44
C GLU A 379 27.67 2.52 8.62
N ALA A 380 26.81 2.39 7.59
CA ALA A 380 26.87 1.27 6.64
C ALA A 380 27.98 1.43 5.56
N GLY A 381 28.82 2.48 5.62
CA GLY A 381 29.96 2.69 4.75
C GLY A 381 29.67 3.49 3.47
N VAL A 382 28.51 4.13 3.37
CA VAL A 382 28.17 5.03 2.25
C VAL A 382 28.68 6.44 2.55
N PRO A 383 29.61 7.02 1.76
CA PRO A 383 30.24 8.29 2.06
C PRO A 383 29.25 9.45 2.04
N ARG A 384 29.41 10.40 2.98
CA ARG A 384 28.71 11.68 3.00
C ARG A 384 28.89 12.40 1.66
N GLY A 385 27.80 13.01 1.18
CA GLY A 385 27.80 13.72 -0.11
C GLY A 385 27.50 12.84 -1.34
N THR A 386 27.42 11.51 -1.20
CA THR A 386 27.00 10.63 -2.31
C THR A 386 25.49 10.41 -2.35
N PHE A 387 24.78 10.73 -1.27
CA PHE A 387 23.34 10.61 -1.15
C PHE A 387 22.73 11.86 -0.51
N ALA A 388 21.44 12.06 -0.66
CA ALA A 388 20.64 13.11 -0.03
C ALA A 388 21.18 14.55 -0.20
N THR A 389 21.89 14.81 -1.30
CA THR A 389 22.46 16.13 -1.58
C THR A 389 21.40 17.17 -1.94
N ILE A 390 20.31 16.75 -2.57
CA ILE A 390 19.17 17.59 -2.98
C ILE A 390 17.89 16.77 -2.83
N LYS A 391 16.83 17.36 -2.24
CA LYS A 391 15.50 16.69 -2.21
C LYS A 391 14.99 16.56 -3.63
N ARG A 392 14.86 15.32 -4.09
CA ARG A 392 14.29 14.97 -5.38
C ARG A 392 12.95 14.26 -5.16
N ASN A 393 12.04 14.39 -6.09
CA ASN A 393 10.78 13.68 -6.06
C ASN A 393 10.60 12.96 -7.40
N THR A 394 10.43 11.65 -7.34
CA THR A 394 10.12 10.81 -8.50
C THR A 394 8.61 10.78 -8.77
N SER A 395 7.77 11.29 -7.85
CA SER A 395 6.33 11.36 -8.07
C SER A 395 6.00 12.36 -9.19
N ALA A 396 5.23 11.90 -10.16
CA ALA A 396 4.70 12.76 -11.20
C ALA A 396 3.66 13.71 -10.59
N ASN A 397 4.02 14.97 -10.41
CA ASN A 397 3.04 16.03 -10.12
C ASN A 397 2.15 16.28 -11.34
N ASP A 398 1.27 15.33 -11.62
CA ASP A 398 0.29 15.45 -12.70
C ASP A 398 -1.03 15.93 -12.09
N ALA A 399 -1.31 17.22 -12.25
CA ALA A 399 -2.57 17.80 -11.80
C ALA A 399 -3.77 17.25 -12.59
N LEU A 400 -3.56 16.78 -13.81
CA LEU A 400 -4.57 16.06 -14.57
C LEU A 400 -4.49 14.57 -14.27
N LEU A 401 -5.36 14.07 -13.41
CA LEU A 401 -5.54 12.64 -13.18
C LEU A 401 -6.33 12.02 -14.33
N TRP A 402 -5.60 11.42 -15.25
CA TRP A 402 -6.10 10.70 -16.42
C TRP A 402 -5.19 9.50 -16.67
N PRO A 403 -5.70 8.36 -17.13
CA PRO A 403 -4.88 7.20 -17.44
C PRO A 403 -3.74 7.53 -18.42
N PHE A 404 -2.62 6.85 -18.30
CA PHE A 404 -1.41 7.09 -19.09
C PHE A 404 -1.29 6.17 -20.30
N THR A 405 -1.57 4.87 -20.11
CA THR A 405 -1.47 3.88 -21.19
C THR A 405 -2.67 3.97 -22.13
N ARG A 406 -2.44 3.62 -23.39
CA ARG A 406 -3.50 3.64 -24.42
C ARG A 406 -4.69 2.78 -24.02
N ARG A 407 -4.44 1.57 -23.52
CA ARG A 407 -5.47 0.63 -23.05
C ARG A 407 -6.35 1.25 -21.97
N ALA A 408 -5.72 1.81 -20.92
CA ALA A 408 -6.44 2.41 -19.81
C ALA A 408 -7.22 3.66 -20.25
N GLN A 409 -6.65 4.50 -21.14
CA GLN A 409 -7.35 5.66 -21.72
C GLN A 409 -8.61 5.24 -22.48
N ASP A 410 -8.54 4.20 -23.29
CA ASP A 410 -9.68 3.72 -24.10
C ASP A 410 -10.79 3.14 -23.22
N SER A 411 -10.41 2.32 -22.23
CA SER A 411 -11.35 1.77 -21.26
C SER A 411 -12.02 2.89 -20.47
N PHE A 412 -11.25 3.84 -19.95
CA PHE A 412 -11.78 4.98 -19.20
C PHE A 412 -12.69 5.87 -20.05
N ALA A 413 -12.28 6.22 -21.27
CA ALA A 413 -13.12 7.01 -22.17
C ALA A 413 -14.43 6.28 -22.52
N SER A 414 -14.40 4.96 -22.67
CA SER A 414 -15.61 4.14 -22.89
C SER A 414 -16.52 4.14 -21.65
N TYR A 415 -15.95 4.07 -20.46
CA TYR A 415 -16.67 4.17 -19.20
C TYR A 415 -17.37 5.52 -19.05
N LEU A 416 -16.68 6.64 -19.34
CA LEU A 416 -17.25 7.99 -19.31
C LEU A 416 -18.43 8.15 -20.27
N ARG A 417 -18.26 7.69 -21.52
CA ARG A 417 -19.32 7.77 -22.55
C ARG A 417 -20.58 7.01 -22.15
N ARG A 418 -20.45 5.80 -21.56
CA ARG A 418 -21.61 5.04 -21.05
C ARG A 418 -22.37 5.79 -19.95
N ARG A 419 -21.74 6.75 -19.27
CA ARG A 419 -22.35 7.60 -18.23
C ARG A 419 -22.78 8.97 -18.71
N GLY A 420 -22.74 9.21 -20.01
CA GLY A 420 -23.06 10.53 -20.58
C GLY A 420 -22.05 11.63 -20.20
N VAL A 421 -20.84 11.26 -19.77
CA VAL A 421 -19.79 12.21 -19.40
C VAL A 421 -18.86 12.42 -20.59
N TYR A 422 -18.52 13.68 -20.86
CA TYR A 422 -17.60 14.02 -21.92
C TYR A 422 -16.23 13.40 -21.70
N ALA A 423 -15.74 12.68 -22.70
CA ALA A 423 -14.38 12.14 -22.74
C ALA A 423 -13.59 12.91 -23.81
N PRO A 424 -12.52 13.64 -23.44
CA PRO A 424 -11.71 14.36 -24.40
C PRO A 424 -11.09 13.40 -25.42
N PRO A 425 -10.95 13.81 -26.69
CA PRO A 425 -10.28 13.01 -27.70
C PRO A 425 -8.80 12.82 -27.33
N ARG A 426 -8.20 11.71 -27.76
CA ARG A 426 -6.81 11.35 -27.39
C ARG A 426 -5.79 12.46 -27.64
N TRP A 427 -5.91 13.15 -28.77
CA TRP A 427 -4.99 14.23 -29.12
C TRP A 427 -5.05 15.41 -28.14
N ALA A 428 -6.17 15.62 -27.46
CA ALA A 428 -6.34 16.70 -26.48
C ALA A 428 -5.70 16.38 -25.12
N ILE A 429 -5.46 15.10 -24.79
CA ILE A 429 -4.97 14.68 -23.47
C ILE A 429 -3.55 15.23 -23.23
N GLY A 430 -2.66 15.18 -24.21
CA GLY A 430 -1.31 15.72 -24.11
C GLY A 430 -1.29 17.23 -23.81
N PRO A 431 -1.93 18.07 -24.63
CA PRO A 431 -2.10 19.49 -24.38
C PRO A 431 -2.75 19.81 -23.03
N LEU A 432 -3.82 19.07 -22.64
CA LEU A 432 -4.48 19.27 -21.34
C LEU A 432 -3.54 18.97 -20.16
N ARG A 433 -2.70 17.94 -20.26
CA ARG A 433 -1.66 17.66 -19.25
C ARG A 433 -0.62 18.76 -19.17
N ALA A 434 -0.12 19.23 -20.32
CA ALA A 434 0.85 20.32 -20.37
C ALA A 434 0.28 21.58 -19.73
N PHE A 435 -0.96 21.95 -20.06
CA PHE A 435 -1.68 23.07 -19.46
C PHE A 435 -1.87 22.90 -17.95
N SER A 436 -2.34 21.73 -17.51
CA SER A 436 -2.54 21.41 -16.09
C SER A 436 -1.21 21.48 -15.32
N ARG A 437 -0.12 21.00 -15.92
CA ARG A 437 1.23 21.05 -15.33
C ARG A 437 1.73 22.51 -15.21
N ALA A 438 1.55 23.31 -16.25
CA ALA A 438 1.89 24.73 -16.21
C ALA A 438 1.09 25.48 -15.14
N GLY A 439 -0.21 25.23 -15.04
CA GLY A 439 -1.08 25.77 -14.00
C GLY A 439 -0.66 25.37 -12.60
N ASN A 440 -0.25 24.10 -12.40
CA ASN A 440 0.24 23.64 -11.11
C ASN A 440 1.58 24.27 -10.73
N LEU A 441 2.50 24.44 -11.68
CA LEU A 441 3.76 25.16 -11.46
C LEU A 441 3.51 26.62 -11.09
N LEU A 442 2.61 27.30 -11.76
CA LEU A 442 2.20 28.66 -11.43
C LEU A 442 1.60 28.73 -10.01
N TYR A 443 0.72 27.81 -9.68
CA TYR A 443 0.12 27.72 -8.36
C TYR A 443 1.18 27.53 -7.26
N GLN A 444 2.09 26.57 -7.43
CA GLN A 444 3.12 26.26 -6.42
C GLN A 444 4.10 27.41 -6.20
N ASN A 445 4.46 28.13 -7.25
CA ASN A 445 5.50 29.16 -7.20
C ASN A 445 4.97 30.58 -6.99
N ALA A 446 3.74 30.88 -7.38
CA ALA A 446 3.19 32.23 -7.30
C ALA A 446 1.97 32.36 -6.37
N VAL A 447 1.04 31.42 -6.41
CA VAL A 447 -0.26 31.53 -5.71
C VAL A 447 -0.17 31.02 -4.28
N ARG A 448 0.49 29.88 -4.08
CA ARG A 448 0.66 29.24 -2.75
C ARG A 448 1.44 30.12 -1.76
N PRO A 449 2.54 30.79 -2.11
CA PRO A 449 3.25 31.70 -1.23
C PRO A 449 2.42 32.89 -0.76
N LEU A 450 1.42 33.31 -1.57
CA LEU A 450 0.51 34.42 -1.25
C LEU A 450 -0.67 34.00 -0.35
N GLY A 451 -0.73 32.76 0.10
CA GLY A 451 -1.80 32.27 0.97
C GLY A 451 -3.15 32.03 0.29
N TRP A 452 -3.24 32.20 -1.02
CA TRP A 452 -4.47 32.06 -1.81
C TRP A 452 -4.87 30.62 -2.09
N ARG A 453 -4.76 29.73 -1.11
CA ARG A 453 -5.02 28.27 -1.26
C ARG A 453 -6.44 27.93 -1.68
N LYS A 454 -7.46 28.75 -1.38
CA LYS A 454 -8.87 28.42 -1.58
C LYS A 454 -9.40 28.70 -2.98
N TRP A 455 -8.70 29.47 -3.82
CA TRP A 455 -9.24 30.00 -5.09
C TRP A 455 -8.82 29.21 -6.33
N TRP A 456 -7.84 28.32 -6.23
CA TRP A 456 -7.32 27.58 -7.39
C TRP A 456 -7.61 26.08 -7.27
N ARG A 457 -8.84 25.67 -7.63
CA ARG A 457 -9.10 24.30 -8.05
C ARG A 457 -9.34 24.28 -9.56
N PRO A 458 -8.52 23.60 -10.38
CA PRO A 458 -8.76 23.52 -11.82
C PRO A 458 -10.10 22.82 -12.08
N TRP A 459 -11.01 23.45 -12.74
CA TRP A 459 -12.37 23.00 -13.03
C TRP A 459 -12.45 21.62 -13.71
N LEU A 460 -11.40 21.25 -14.45
CA LEU A 460 -11.31 20.01 -15.23
C LEU A 460 -10.93 18.78 -14.41
N THR A 461 -10.51 18.95 -13.15
CA THR A 461 -9.86 17.86 -12.41
C THR A 461 -10.73 17.15 -11.39
N SER A 462 -11.75 17.80 -10.79
CA SER A 462 -12.50 17.19 -9.70
C SER A 462 -13.34 16.00 -10.16
N ARG A 463 -14.16 16.16 -11.19
CA ARG A 463 -15.08 15.10 -11.64
C ARG A 463 -14.34 13.93 -12.30
N SER A 464 -13.29 14.17 -13.08
CA SER A 464 -12.50 13.09 -13.68
C SER A 464 -11.73 12.27 -12.64
N ARG A 465 -11.30 12.89 -11.54
CA ARG A 465 -10.60 12.21 -10.43
C ARG A 465 -11.50 11.14 -9.79
N GLU A 466 -12.71 11.51 -9.46
CA GLU A 466 -13.68 10.61 -8.80
C GLU A 466 -14.11 9.47 -9.73
N LEU A 467 -14.38 9.81 -10.99
CA LEU A 467 -14.73 8.83 -12.00
C LEU A 467 -13.59 7.86 -12.31
N LEU A 468 -12.33 8.27 -12.13
CA LEU A 468 -11.16 7.41 -12.30
C LEU A 468 -11.15 6.30 -11.24
N PHE A 469 -11.45 6.62 -9.97
CA PHE A 469 -11.59 5.63 -8.91
C PHE A 469 -12.75 4.67 -9.18
N GLN A 470 -13.90 5.19 -9.56
CA GLN A 470 -15.09 4.38 -9.85
C GLN A 470 -14.86 3.45 -11.05
N TRP A 471 -14.25 3.96 -12.14
CA TRP A 471 -13.87 3.17 -13.30
C TRP A 471 -12.94 2.03 -12.94
N ALA A 472 -11.89 2.32 -12.20
CA ALA A 472 -10.88 1.35 -11.83
C ALA A 472 -11.47 0.20 -10.99
N ASN A 473 -12.30 0.53 -10.00
CA ASN A 473 -13.03 -0.47 -9.21
C ASN A 473 -14.03 -1.27 -10.06
N HIS A 474 -14.70 -0.64 -11.04
CA HIS A 474 -15.59 -1.33 -11.96
C HIS A 474 -14.84 -2.38 -12.81
N GLU A 475 -13.68 -2.00 -13.39
CA GLU A 475 -12.87 -2.91 -14.22
C GLU A 475 -12.33 -4.09 -13.40
N LEU A 476 -11.81 -3.85 -12.19
CA LEU A 476 -11.30 -4.92 -11.34
C LEU A 476 -12.41 -5.81 -10.80
N LYS A 477 -13.54 -5.25 -10.38
CA LYS A 477 -14.72 -6.02 -9.95
C LYS A 477 -15.17 -7.02 -11.01
N LYS A 478 -15.11 -6.63 -12.30
CA LYS A 478 -15.44 -7.52 -13.41
C LYS A 478 -14.54 -8.74 -13.44
N ARG A 479 -13.21 -8.56 -13.29
CA ARG A 479 -12.25 -9.69 -13.22
C ARG A 479 -12.56 -10.65 -12.07
N TYR A 480 -12.88 -10.13 -10.88
CA TYR A 480 -13.25 -10.96 -9.74
C TYR A 480 -14.52 -11.78 -10.00
N ARG A 481 -15.52 -11.19 -10.66
CA ARG A 481 -16.75 -11.89 -11.05
C ARG A 481 -16.51 -13.00 -12.08
N GLU A 482 -15.66 -12.73 -13.05
CA GLU A 482 -15.27 -13.72 -14.08
C GLU A 482 -14.58 -14.93 -13.43
N GLY A 483 -13.65 -14.69 -12.50
CA GLY A 483 -12.99 -15.76 -11.74
C GLY A 483 -13.97 -16.60 -10.90
N LEU A 484 -14.95 -15.96 -10.25
CA LEU A 484 -16.01 -16.67 -9.50
C LEU A 484 -16.87 -17.55 -10.42
N ALA A 485 -17.26 -17.05 -11.57
CA ALA A 485 -18.06 -17.82 -12.53
C ALA A 485 -17.28 -19.04 -13.02
N GLY A 486 -15.99 -18.90 -13.33
CA GLY A 486 -15.11 -19.99 -13.71
C GLY A 486 -14.95 -21.06 -12.60
N ALA A 487 -14.82 -20.65 -11.33
CA ALA A 487 -14.73 -21.57 -10.20
C ALA A 487 -16.02 -22.37 -9.99
N ASN A 488 -17.19 -21.73 -10.13
CA ASN A 488 -18.48 -22.39 -10.00
C ASN A 488 -18.69 -23.43 -11.10
N LEU A 489 -18.29 -23.14 -12.33
CA LEU A 489 -18.38 -24.10 -13.46
C LEU A 489 -17.48 -25.33 -13.22
N ARG A 490 -16.23 -25.14 -12.77
CA ARG A 490 -15.31 -26.23 -12.42
C ARG A 490 -15.86 -27.11 -11.29
N SER A 491 -16.44 -26.49 -10.26
CA SER A 491 -17.06 -27.23 -9.13
C SER A 491 -18.29 -28.01 -9.54
N ALA A 492 -19.10 -27.53 -10.49
CA ALA A 492 -20.23 -28.26 -11.05
C ALA A 492 -19.78 -29.45 -11.88
N ALA A 493 -18.84 -29.27 -12.81
CA ALA A 493 -18.27 -30.34 -13.63
C ALA A 493 -17.61 -31.46 -12.80
N HIS A 494 -16.90 -31.06 -11.71
CA HIS A 494 -16.31 -32.07 -10.81
C HIS A 494 -17.38 -32.91 -10.08
N ARG A 495 -18.48 -32.29 -9.64
CA ARG A 495 -19.61 -33.02 -9.00
C ARG A 495 -20.28 -33.97 -9.96
N GLU A 496 -20.49 -33.58 -11.22
CA GLU A 496 -21.05 -34.43 -12.25
C GLU A 496 -20.12 -35.64 -12.55
N ALA A 497 -18.80 -35.40 -12.63
CA ALA A 497 -17.81 -36.44 -12.86
C ALA A 497 -17.66 -37.44 -11.68
N VAL A 498 -17.96 -37.02 -10.45
CA VAL A 498 -17.94 -37.91 -9.26
C VAL A 498 -19.25 -38.70 -9.12
N GLN A 499 -20.34 -38.22 -9.73
CA GLN A 499 -21.66 -38.91 -9.72
C GLN A 499 -21.85 -39.87 -10.89
N ALA A 500 -21.01 -39.76 -11.93
CA ALA A 500 -20.95 -40.69 -13.07
C ALA A 500 -19.96 -41.83 -12.82
#